data_90ae7e2d49fe2bb4c5a93c66b41837b2
#
_entry.id   90ae7e2d49fe2bb4c5a93c66b41837b2
#
_cell.length_a   1.000
_cell.length_b   1.000
_cell.length_c   1.000
_cell.angle_alpha   90.00
_cell.angle_beta   90.00
_cell.angle_gamma   90.00
#
_symmetry.space_group_name_H-M   'P 1'
#
loop_
_entity.id
_entity.type
_entity.pdbx_description
1 polymer ?
#
loop_
_entity_poly.entity_id
_entity_poly.type
_entity_poly.pdbx_seq_one_letter_code
_entity_poly.pdbx_strand_id
1 'polypeptide(L)'
;EMSASLVGSEMCIRDRYDMDGGDVASSIYYGLFSLQHRGQESCGIAVSRTDGEKRNSQMIKGMGLVNEVFDAEKLEQLHGDIGVGHVRYSTAGASIPENTQPLVLNYIKGTLMVAHNGNLVNAVDLRRELELMGAIFHTSIDSEVIAYLIARERLHVGTVEDAVKLAMQKIRGAYSLVVASPRKMIGARDPFGFHPLCIGKRDNAYFFSSESCALDTVGAEFVRDVAPGEIVTITPQGIQSDRSMASDKCARCIFEYIYFARPDRYIDGICVHSSRLTAGKILAQEHPVDADIVVGVPESGNAAAMGYSMESGIPYGTAFVKNSYVGRTFIKPKQSARESSVMVKLNALREVVNGKRVIMIDDSIVRGTTSARIVKMIRDAGAKEVHVRISSPPFMYCLL
;
A
#
# COMPACT_ATOMS: atom_id res chain seq x y z
N GLU A 1 -0.46 -25.94 -11.55
CA GLU A 1 0.06 -25.37 -10.28
C GLU A 1 -0.43 -23.94 -10.19
N MET A 2 -1.60 -23.75 -9.58
CA MET A 2 -2.12 -22.42 -9.31
C MET A 2 -1.47 -21.94 -8.02
N SER A 3 -0.47 -21.08 -8.14
CA SER A 3 0.00 -20.30 -7.02
C SER A 3 -1.09 -19.31 -6.65
N ALA A 4 -1.87 -19.60 -5.61
CA ALA A 4 -2.74 -18.62 -5.00
C ALA A 4 -1.84 -17.54 -4.39
N SER A 5 -1.50 -16.53 -5.14
CA SER A 5 -0.96 -15.29 -4.61
C SER A 5 -2.14 -14.50 -4.06
N LEU A 6 -2.39 -14.64 -2.78
CA LEU A 6 -3.15 -13.66 -2.01
C LEU A 6 -2.35 -12.37 -2.04
N VAL A 7 -2.70 -11.51 -2.94
CA VAL A 7 -1.87 -10.36 -3.15
C VAL A 7 -2.73 -9.15 -3.43
N GLY A 8 -3.00 -8.43 -2.37
CA GLY A 8 -3.12 -7.01 -2.55
C GLY A 8 -1.75 -6.46 -2.96
N SER A 9 -1.60 -5.91 -4.14
CA SER A 9 -0.44 -5.14 -4.51
C SER A 9 -0.39 -3.91 -3.64
N GLU A 10 0.51 -3.91 -2.68
CA GLU A 10 0.65 -2.80 -1.76
C GLU A 10 1.69 -1.87 -2.31
N MET A 11 1.21 -0.84 -2.93
CA MET A 11 2.03 0.24 -3.41
C MET A 11 1.61 1.52 -2.73
N CYS A 12 2.58 2.27 -2.24
CA CYS A 12 2.34 3.55 -1.62
C CYS A 12 2.73 4.65 -2.54
N ILE A 13 1.78 5.52 -2.78
CA ILE A 13 1.96 6.72 -3.54
C ILE A 13 2.01 7.87 -2.56
N ARG A 14 3.03 8.68 -2.69
CA ARG A 14 3.08 9.96 -2.04
C ARG A 14 3.64 11.00 -2.97
N ASP A 15 2.86 12.02 -3.19
CA ASP A 15 3.17 13.08 -4.12
C ASP A 15 2.95 14.42 -3.44
N ARG A 16 3.81 15.34 -3.75
CA ARG A 16 3.71 16.72 -3.31
C ARG A 16 3.73 17.65 -4.51
N TYR A 17 2.87 18.63 -4.49
CA TYR A 17 2.95 19.81 -5.32
C TYR A 17 3.08 21.04 -4.42
N ASP A 18 4.25 21.68 -4.46
CA ASP A 18 4.54 22.90 -3.71
C ASP A 18 4.37 24.11 -4.62
N MET A 19 3.31 24.88 -4.37
CA MET A 19 2.99 26.05 -5.20
C MET A 19 3.96 27.22 -4.96
N ASP A 20 4.73 27.20 -3.89
CA ASP A 20 5.74 28.21 -3.56
C ASP A 20 7.13 27.85 -4.13
N GLY A 21 7.25 26.74 -4.87
CA GLY A 21 8.46 26.33 -5.56
C GLY A 21 9.54 25.67 -4.67
N GLY A 22 9.18 25.20 -3.48
CA GLY A 22 10.09 24.48 -2.60
C GLY A 22 10.39 23.05 -3.04
N ASP A 23 11.59 22.52 -2.76
CA ASP A 23 11.96 21.16 -3.07
C ASP A 23 11.10 20.13 -2.32
N VAL A 24 10.54 19.18 -3.07
CA VAL A 24 9.56 18.20 -2.56
C VAL A 24 10.18 16.86 -2.15
N ALA A 25 11.42 16.56 -2.59
CA ALA A 25 12.05 15.25 -2.43
C ALA A 25 12.14 14.76 -0.99
N SER A 26 12.57 15.63 -0.04
CA SER A 26 12.66 15.28 1.37
C SER A 26 11.30 14.91 1.97
N SER A 27 10.25 15.67 1.62
CA SER A 27 8.90 15.35 2.09
C SER A 27 8.42 14.01 1.55
N ILE A 28 8.68 13.72 0.26
CA ILE A 28 8.35 12.43 -0.35
C ILE A 28 9.13 11.30 0.35
N TYR A 29 10.41 11.48 0.61
CA TYR A 29 11.25 10.51 1.33
C TYR A 29 10.64 10.13 2.69
N TYR A 30 10.36 11.11 3.56
CA TYR A 30 9.78 10.83 4.88
C TYR A 30 8.42 10.17 4.79
N GLY A 31 7.62 10.54 3.79
CA GLY A 31 6.35 9.88 3.56
C GLY A 31 6.49 8.45 3.10
N LEU A 32 7.38 8.14 2.17
CA LEU A 32 7.66 6.77 1.76
C LEU A 32 8.21 5.95 2.92
N PHE A 33 9.07 6.54 3.75
CA PHE A 33 9.58 5.89 4.95
C PHE A 33 8.46 5.49 5.92
N SER A 34 7.48 6.36 6.14
CA SER A 34 6.31 6.05 6.99
C SER A 34 5.40 4.99 6.39
N LEU A 35 5.43 4.82 5.07
CA LEU A 35 4.66 3.86 4.30
C LEU A 35 5.44 2.56 3.96
N GLN A 36 6.65 2.39 4.52
CA GLN A 36 7.52 1.25 4.24
C GLN A 36 6.88 -0.12 4.55
N HIS A 37 5.88 -0.16 5.44
CA HIS A 37 5.13 -1.37 5.75
C HIS A 37 4.35 -1.91 4.54
N ARG A 38 4.00 -1.07 3.58
CA ARG A 38 3.26 -1.42 2.36
C ARG A 38 4.15 -1.95 1.23
N GLY A 39 5.44 -1.60 1.20
CA GLY A 39 6.36 -2.07 0.18
C GLY A 39 7.80 -2.08 0.67
N GLN A 40 8.48 -3.22 0.53
CA GLN A 40 9.85 -3.41 1.06
C GLN A 40 10.82 -3.98 0.04
N GLU A 41 10.38 -4.10 -1.21
CA GLU A 41 11.19 -4.69 -2.28
C GLU A 41 12.01 -3.65 -3.01
N SER A 42 11.36 -2.56 -3.36
CA SER A 42 12.01 -1.46 -4.08
C SER A 42 11.30 -0.15 -3.81
N CYS A 43 11.97 0.96 -4.04
CA CYS A 43 11.41 2.29 -3.91
C CYS A 43 12.01 3.26 -4.92
N GLY A 44 11.31 4.37 -5.13
CA GLY A 44 11.77 5.42 -6.04
C GLY A 44 11.11 6.75 -5.78
N ILE A 45 11.79 7.83 -6.16
CA ILE A 45 11.31 9.20 -6.15
C ILE A 45 11.63 9.82 -7.50
N ALA A 46 10.63 10.45 -8.11
CA ALA A 46 10.79 11.27 -9.30
C ALA A 46 10.28 12.69 -9.01
N VAL A 47 11.00 13.70 -9.48
CA VAL A 47 10.66 15.11 -9.29
C VAL A 47 10.74 15.86 -10.62
N SER A 48 10.03 16.98 -10.72
CA SER A 48 10.08 17.90 -11.85
C SER A 48 9.90 19.33 -11.37
N ARG A 49 10.41 20.30 -12.15
CA ARG A 49 10.14 21.72 -11.94
C ARG A 49 9.10 22.24 -12.90
N THR A 50 8.26 23.14 -12.40
CA THR A 50 7.19 23.79 -13.17
C THR A 50 7.69 24.98 -14.01
N ASP A 51 8.85 25.54 -13.72
CA ASP A 51 9.43 26.73 -14.34
C ASP A 51 10.24 26.46 -15.63
N GLY A 52 10.43 25.16 -15.97
CA GLY A 52 11.28 24.76 -17.06
C GLY A 52 10.61 24.74 -18.43
N GLU A 53 11.15 25.48 -19.40
CA GLU A 53 10.90 25.21 -20.82
C GLU A 53 11.50 23.87 -21.27
N LYS A 54 12.43 23.31 -20.49
CA LYS A 54 13.10 22.03 -20.74
C LYS A 54 12.54 20.94 -19.82
N ARG A 55 12.43 19.73 -20.34
CA ARG A 55 12.02 18.50 -19.65
C ARG A 55 13.04 18.14 -18.56
N ASN A 56 12.91 18.76 -17.39
CA ASN A 56 13.79 18.53 -16.25
C ASN A 56 13.08 17.68 -15.21
N SER A 57 12.89 16.42 -15.51
CA SER A 57 12.55 15.43 -14.49
C SER A 57 13.78 14.68 -14.05
N GLN A 58 13.95 14.54 -12.76
CA GLN A 58 14.99 13.73 -12.13
C GLN A 58 14.34 12.55 -11.42
N MET A 59 14.98 11.39 -11.46
CA MET A 59 14.46 10.19 -10.82
C MET A 59 15.60 9.38 -10.22
N ILE A 60 15.43 8.95 -8.98
CA ILE A 60 16.28 7.95 -8.33
C ILE A 60 15.35 6.83 -7.86
N LYS A 61 15.71 5.60 -8.19
CA LYS A 61 14.98 4.40 -7.77
C LYS A 61 15.94 3.22 -7.60
N GLY A 62 15.57 2.25 -6.75
CA GLY A 62 16.42 1.10 -6.50
C GLY A 62 15.68 -0.03 -5.78
N MET A 63 16.33 -1.19 -5.74
CA MET A 63 15.89 -2.33 -4.94
C MET A 63 16.31 -2.12 -3.48
N GLY A 64 15.43 -2.41 -2.54
CA GLY A 64 15.67 -2.27 -1.11
C GLY A 64 14.70 -1.30 -0.43
N LEU A 65 14.96 -1.05 0.86
CA LEU A 65 14.19 -0.13 1.69
C LEU A 65 14.52 1.33 1.33
N VAL A 66 13.64 2.24 1.73
CA VAL A 66 13.79 3.67 1.46
C VAL A 66 15.12 4.22 1.98
N ASN A 67 15.52 3.84 3.21
CA ASN A 67 16.79 4.24 3.82
C ASN A 67 18.02 3.48 3.27
N GLU A 68 17.84 2.43 2.49
CA GLU A 68 18.92 1.73 1.79
C GLU A 68 19.17 2.33 0.40
N VAL A 69 18.10 2.79 -0.26
CA VAL A 69 18.17 3.37 -1.60
C VAL A 69 18.56 4.84 -1.55
N PHE A 70 18.03 5.59 -0.58
CA PHE A 70 18.22 7.04 -0.46
C PHE A 70 19.12 7.40 0.73
N ASP A 71 20.10 8.23 0.47
CA ASP A 71 20.95 8.93 1.42
C ASP A 71 20.82 10.45 1.19
N ALA A 72 21.48 11.25 2.03
CA ALA A 72 21.42 12.71 1.92
C ALA A 72 21.92 13.24 0.56
N GLU A 73 23.00 12.67 0.04
CA GLU A 73 23.58 13.07 -1.24
C GLU A 73 22.63 12.83 -2.42
N LYS A 74 21.95 11.69 -2.43
CA LYS A 74 20.96 11.37 -3.48
C LYS A 74 19.71 12.25 -3.37
N LEU A 75 19.27 12.57 -2.16
CA LEU A 75 18.13 13.47 -1.97
C LEU A 75 18.47 14.90 -2.42
N GLU A 76 19.69 15.36 -2.19
CA GLU A 76 20.17 16.65 -2.66
C GLU A 76 20.26 16.77 -4.18
N GLN A 77 20.30 15.66 -4.90
CA GLN A 77 20.25 15.64 -6.36
C GLN A 77 18.84 15.82 -6.94
N LEU A 78 17.81 15.65 -6.13
CA LEU A 78 16.41 15.67 -6.56
C LEU A 78 15.78 17.05 -6.32
N HIS A 79 15.83 17.91 -7.34
CA HIS A 79 15.27 19.25 -7.29
C HIS A 79 13.96 19.35 -8.07
N GLY A 80 12.89 19.73 -7.40
CA GLY A 80 11.58 19.92 -8.02
C GLY A 80 10.54 20.41 -7.04
N ASP A 81 9.52 21.07 -7.57
CA ASP A 81 8.35 21.57 -6.84
C ASP A 81 7.13 20.63 -6.96
N ILE A 82 7.22 19.66 -7.86
CA ILE A 82 6.27 18.56 -8.01
C ILE A 82 7.01 17.23 -8.04
N GLY A 83 6.49 16.21 -7.39
CA GLY A 83 7.15 14.90 -7.36
C GLY A 83 6.23 13.76 -7.00
N VAL A 84 6.67 12.56 -7.38
CA VAL A 84 5.98 11.28 -7.19
C VAL A 84 6.93 10.30 -6.52
N GLY A 85 6.48 9.66 -5.46
CA GLY A 85 7.24 8.63 -4.77
C GLY A 85 6.47 7.32 -4.66
N HIS A 86 7.20 6.22 -4.57
CA HIS A 86 6.61 4.90 -4.54
C HIS A 86 7.46 3.90 -3.76
N VAL A 87 6.82 3.06 -2.95
CA VAL A 87 7.40 1.84 -2.38
C VAL A 87 6.64 0.64 -2.92
N ARG A 88 7.37 -0.38 -3.38
CA ARG A 88 6.80 -1.53 -4.08
C ARG A 88 6.91 -2.80 -3.26
N TYR A 89 5.82 -3.57 -3.29
CA TYR A 89 5.78 -5.00 -2.99
C TYR A 89 5.32 -5.71 -4.27
N SER A 90 6.09 -6.70 -4.77
CA SER A 90 5.77 -7.31 -6.05
C SER A 90 4.55 -8.21 -5.96
N THR A 91 3.57 -7.91 -6.79
CA THR A 91 2.35 -8.68 -7.00
C THR A 91 2.21 -9.07 -8.46
N ALA A 92 2.37 -8.09 -9.34
CA ALA A 92 2.46 -8.28 -10.77
C ALA A 92 3.88 -7.98 -11.24
N GLY A 93 4.43 -8.83 -12.09
CA GLY A 93 5.78 -8.71 -12.64
C GLY A 93 6.89 -9.23 -11.71
N ALA A 94 8.06 -9.45 -12.26
CA ALA A 94 9.22 -9.94 -11.53
C ALA A 94 9.79 -8.90 -10.56
N SER A 95 10.48 -9.39 -9.50
CA SER A 95 11.26 -8.55 -8.59
C SER A 95 12.60 -8.20 -9.23
N ILE A 96 12.59 -7.19 -10.11
CA ILE A 96 13.73 -6.69 -10.88
C ILE A 96 13.76 -5.15 -10.87
N PRO A 97 14.92 -4.52 -11.00
CA PRO A 97 15.06 -3.06 -10.93
C PRO A 97 14.20 -2.30 -11.94
N GLU A 98 13.99 -2.85 -13.14
CA GLU A 98 13.18 -2.25 -14.20
C GLU A 98 11.75 -2.01 -13.76
N ASN A 99 11.21 -2.92 -12.94
CA ASN A 99 9.84 -2.88 -12.43
C ASN A 99 9.64 -1.93 -11.24
N THR A 100 10.70 -1.24 -10.81
CA THR A 100 10.59 -0.24 -9.74
C THR A 100 9.84 1.00 -10.23
N GLN A 101 8.92 1.49 -9.40
CA GLN A 101 8.16 2.72 -9.64
C GLN A 101 8.75 3.89 -8.81
N PRO A 102 8.44 5.17 -9.15
CA PRO A 102 7.52 5.59 -10.21
C PRO A 102 8.08 5.37 -11.63
N LEU A 103 7.17 5.37 -12.60
CA LEU A 103 7.54 5.39 -14.02
C LEU A 103 7.62 6.83 -14.53
N VAL A 104 8.66 7.13 -15.29
CA VAL A 104 8.85 8.43 -15.93
C VAL A 104 8.89 8.24 -17.44
N LEU A 105 7.93 8.82 -18.14
CA LEU A 105 7.81 8.75 -19.58
C LEU A 105 8.02 10.13 -20.19
N ASN A 106 8.95 10.21 -21.14
CA ASN A 106 9.14 11.39 -21.97
C ASN A 106 8.48 11.16 -23.33
N TYR A 107 7.55 12.02 -23.71
CA TYR A 107 6.84 11.94 -24.98
C TYR A 107 6.63 13.33 -25.57
N ILE A 108 6.01 13.42 -26.74
CA ILE A 108 5.92 14.67 -27.50
C ILE A 108 5.22 15.83 -26.75
N LYS A 109 4.33 15.54 -25.80
CA LYS A 109 3.63 16.55 -24.99
C LYS A 109 4.34 16.91 -23.68
N GLY A 110 5.49 16.30 -23.37
CA GLY A 110 6.27 16.56 -22.17
C GLY A 110 6.64 15.31 -21.39
N THR A 111 6.70 15.42 -20.08
CA THR A 111 7.01 14.32 -19.16
C THR A 111 5.77 13.93 -18.38
N LEU A 112 5.56 12.65 -18.19
CA LEU A 112 4.61 12.08 -17.23
C LEU A 112 5.37 11.27 -16.20
N MET A 113 5.05 11.47 -14.92
CA MET A 113 5.47 10.62 -13.81
C MET A 113 4.22 9.88 -13.34
N VAL A 114 4.30 8.55 -13.24
CA VAL A 114 3.13 7.71 -12.91
C VAL A 114 3.51 6.77 -11.79
N ALA A 115 2.68 6.75 -10.75
CA ALA A 115 2.69 5.72 -9.73
C ALA A 115 1.30 5.09 -9.61
N HIS A 116 1.28 3.78 -9.44
CA HIS A 116 0.09 2.95 -9.43
C HIS A 116 0.11 2.01 -8.24
N ASN A 117 -0.95 2.05 -7.46
CA ASN A 117 -1.25 1.06 -6.43
C ASN A 117 -2.47 0.24 -6.89
N GLY A 118 -2.25 -1.01 -7.23
CA GLY A 118 -3.33 -1.87 -7.71
C GLY A 118 -2.87 -2.98 -8.62
N ASN A 119 -3.86 -3.61 -9.25
CA ASN A 119 -3.65 -4.66 -10.24
C ASN A 119 -4.76 -4.62 -11.29
N LEU A 120 -4.37 -4.61 -12.57
CA LEU A 120 -5.30 -4.63 -13.68
C LEU A 120 -5.59 -6.06 -14.13
N VAL A 121 -6.86 -6.44 -14.21
CA VAL A 121 -7.28 -7.76 -14.68
C VAL A 121 -7.19 -7.90 -16.20
N ASN A 122 -7.14 -6.80 -16.93
CA ASN A 122 -7.04 -6.78 -18.40
C ASN A 122 -5.69 -6.22 -18.91
N ALA A 123 -4.65 -6.20 -18.06
CA ALA A 123 -3.34 -5.67 -18.42
C ALA A 123 -2.73 -6.37 -19.64
N VAL A 124 -2.85 -7.69 -19.73
CA VAL A 124 -2.28 -8.51 -20.82
C VAL A 124 -2.90 -8.14 -22.18
N ASP A 125 -4.22 -8.01 -22.22
CA ASP A 125 -4.93 -7.66 -23.45
C ASP A 125 -4.61 -6.26 -23.92
N LEU A 126 -4.62 -5.29 -22.99
CA LEU A 126 -4.26 -3.90 -23.26
C LEU A 126 -2.80 -3.76 -23.70
N ARG A 127 -1.90 -4.50 -23.09
CA ARG A 127 -0.48 -4.54 -23.48
C ARG A 127 -0.33 -5.01 -24.92
N ARG A 128 -0.98 -6.14 -25.26
CA ARG A 128 -0.96 -6.67 -26.63
C ARG A 128 -1.52 -5.69 -27.65
N GLU A 129 -2.62 -5.01 -27.32
CA GLU A 129 -3.20 -3.96 -28.17
C GLU A 129 -2.19 -2.85 -28.45
N LEU A 130 -1.52 -2.35 -27.39
CA LEU A 130 -0.51 -1.29 -27.50
C LEU A 130 0.73 -1.73 -28.28
N GLU A 131 1.21 -2.97 -28.09
CA GLU A 131 2.34 -3.55 -28.83
C GLU A 131 2.03 -3.64 -30.33
N LEU A 132 0.82 -4.06 -30.71
CA LEU A 132 0.36 -4.08 -32.09
C LEU A 132 0.31 -2.67 -32.75
N MET A 133 0.21 -1.62 -31.92
CA MET A 133 0.29 -0.22 -32.38
C MET A 133 1.72 0.34 -32.32
N GLY A 134 2.73 -0.49 -32.01
CA GLY A 134 4.13 -0.10 -31.98
C GLY A 134 4.66 0.36 -30.63
N ALA A 135 3.93 0.16 -29.52
CA ALA A 135 4.48 0.44 -28.19
C ALA A 135 5.58 -0.56 -27.82
N ILE A 136 6.66 -0.06 -27.26
CA ILE A 136 7.80 -0.86 -26.79
C ILE A 136 7.83 -0.77 -25.27
N PHE A 137 7.57 -1.89 -24.60
CA PHE A 137 7.55 -1.97 -23.14
C PHE A 137 8.94 -2.31 -22.59
N HIS A 138 9.29 -1.68 -21.49
CA HIS A 138 10.57 -1.87 -20.80
C HIS A 138 10.40 -2.66 -19.49
N THR A 139 9.18 -2.77 -18.99
CA THR A 139 8.85 -3.44 -17.74
C THR A 139 7.80 -4.54 -17.96
N SER A 140 7.62 -5.40 -16.98
CA SER A 140 6.57 -6.42 -17.01
C SER A 140 5.34 -6.04 -16.17
N ILE A 141 5.28 -4.82 -15.61
CA ILE A 141 4.20 -4.36 -14.75
C ILE A 141 3.06 -3.72 -15.54
N ASP A 142 1.87 -3.83 -14.99
CA ASP A 142 0.65 -3.23 -15.54
C ASP A 142 0.64 -1.70 -15.47
N SER A 143 1.40 -1.12 -14.55
CA SER A 143 1.57 0.34 -14.42
C SER A 143 2.12 0.98 -15.70
N GLU A 144 2.98 0.28 -16.46
CA GLU A 144 3.49 0.77 -17.73
C GLU A 144 2.39 0.80 -18.80
N VAL A 145 1.47 -0.17 -18.78
CA VAL A 145 0.29 -0.16 -19.65
C VAL A 145 -0.57 1.08 -19.39
N ILE A 146 -0.80 1.41 -18.10
CA ILE A 146 -1.55 2.62 -17.72
C ILE A 146 -0.84 3.87 -18.25
N ALA A 147 0.46 3.97 -18.05
CA ALA A 147 1.26 5.10 -18.47
C ALA A 147 1.23 5.31 -20.01
N TYR A 148 1.33 4.23 -20.78
CA TYR A 148 1.19 4.26 -22.23
C TYR A 148 -0.22 4.66 -22.67
N LEU A 149 -1.27 4.14 -22.03
CA LEU A 149 -2.65 4.53 -22.33
C LEU A 149 -2.84 6.04 -22.11
N ILE A 150 -2.41 6.57 -20.98
CA ILE A 150 -2.51 8.00 -20.68
C ILE A 150 -1.74 8.83 -21.72
N ALA A 151 -0.50 8.43 -22.05
CA ALA A 151 0.31 9.12 -23.05
C ALA A 151 -0.37 9.12 -24.44
N ARG A 152 -0.96 7.99 -24.85
CA ARG A 152 -1.70 7.84 -26.11
C ARG A 152 -2.95 8.72 -26.13
N GLU A 153 -3.80 8.62 -25.12
CA GLU A 153 -5.02 9.39 -25.04
C GLU A 153 -4.73 10.91 -25.01
N ARG A 154 -3.63 11.31 -24.37
CA ARG A 154 -3.19 12.70 -24.31
C ARG A 154 -2.86 13.30 -25.69
N LEU A 155 -2.63 12.50 -26.71
CA LEU A 155 -2.46 12.96 -28.08
C LEU A 155 -3.79 13.44 -28.70
N HIS A 156 -4.92 12.91 -28.21
CA HIS A 156 -6.25 13.14 -28.74
C HIS A 156 -7.07 14.18 -27.94
N VAL A 157 -6.67 14.45 -26.69
CA VAL A 157 -7.37 15.38 -25.79
C VAL A 157 -6.51 16.54 -25.35
N GLY A 158 -7.15 17.62 -24.89
CA GLY A 158 -6.50 18.88 -24.54
C GLY A 158 -5.72 18.83 -23.22
N THR A 159 -6.10 17.97 -22.27
CA THR A 159 -5.56 17.97 -20.91
C THR A 159 -5.09 16.57 -20.48
N VAL A 160 -4.25 16.50 -19.43
CA VAL A 160 -3.79 15.21 -18.88
C VAL A 160 -4.91 14.55 -18.09
N GLU A 161 -5.73 15.32 -17.38
CA GLU A 161 -6.88 14.83 -16.63
C GLU A 161 -7.92 14.15 -17.53
N ASP A 162 -8.17 14.70 -18.72
CA ASP A 162 -9.05 14.05 -19.73
C ASP A 162 -8.42 12.74 -20.23
N ALA A 163 -7.11 12.73 -20.43
CA ALA A 163 -6.40 11.51 -20.83
C ALA A 163 -6.45 10.42 -19.75
N VAL A 164 -6.31 10.79 -18.47
CA VAL A 164 -6.50 9.88 -17.32
C VAL A 164 -7.92 9.33 -17.33
N LYS A 165 -8.94 10.18 -17.52
CA LYS A 165 -10.34 9.76 -17.60
C LYS A 165 -10.59 8.76 -18.73
N LEU A 166 -10.05 9.00 -19.93
CA LEU A 166 -10.16 8.06 -21.04
C LEU A 166 -9.42 6.74 -20.79
N ALA A 167 -8.26 6.79 -20.13
CA ALA A 167 -7.55 5.58 -19.70
C ALA A 167 -8.38 4.78 -18.68
N MET A 168 -9.02 5.45 -17.69
CA MET A 168 -9.90 4.81 -16.70
C MET A 168 -11.09 4.09 -17.33
N GLN A 169 -11.59 4.53 -18.47
CA GLN A 169 -12.67 3.85 -19.20
C GLN A 169 -12.22 2.50 -19.82
N LYS A 170 -10.90 2.32 -20.02
CA LYS A 170 -10.32 1.15 -20.69
C LYS A 170 -9.75 0.13 -19.70
N ILE A 171 -9.14 0.62 -18.62
CA ILE A 171 -8.54 -0.26 -17.60
C ILE A 171 -9.62 -0.87 -16.71
N ARG A 172 -9.40 -2.12 -16.31
CA ARG A 172 -10.27 -2.87 -15.38
C ARG A 172 -9.43 -3.45 -14.26
N GLY A 173 -9.92 -3.35 -13.04
CA GLY A 173 -9.25 -3.85 -11.85
C GLY A 173 -9.26 -2.85 -10.70
N ALA A 174 -8.48 -3.12 -9.68
CA ALA A 174 -8.29 -2.25 -8.54
C ALA A 174 -7.13 -1.30 -8.81
N TYR A 175 -7.32 0.00 -8.61
CA TYR A 175 -6.23 0.96 -8.74
C TYR A 175 -6.45 2.27 -7.98
N SER A 176 -5.35 2.78 -7.43
CA SER A 176 -5.18 4.18 -7.09
C SER A 176 -3.98 4.69 -7.88
N LEU A 177 -4.19 5.79 -8.60
CA LEU A 177 -3.19 6.36 -9.50
C LEU A 177 -2.77 7.73 -9.01
N VAL A 178 -1.48 8.02 -9.12
CA VAL A 178 -1.03 9.40 -9.16
C VAL A 178 -0.22 9.62 -10.43
N VAL A 179 -0.61 10.66 -11.14
CA VAL A 179 -0.01 11.08 -12.39
C VAL A 179 0.43 12.52 -12.24
N ALA A 180 1.72 12.78 -12.38
CA ALA A 180 2.24 14.13 -12.37
C ALA A 180 2.81 14.50 -13.75
N SER A 181 2.62 15.75 -14.10
CA SER A 181 3.27 16.43 -15.22
C SER A 181 3.93 17.69 -14.66
N PRO A 182 4.78 18.42 -15.40
CA PRO A 182 5.48 19.59 -14.86
C PRO A 182 4.59 20.73 -14.33
N ARG A 183 3.28 20.67 -14.54
CA ARG A 183 2.34 21.75 -14.14
C ARG A 183 1.12 21.27 -13.37
N LYS A 184 0.95 19.96 -13.19
CA LYS A 184 -0.25 19.39 -12.59
C LYS A 184 0.06 18.08 -11.90
N MET A 185 -0.64 17.83 -10.81
CA MET A 185 -0.69 16.53 -10.16
C MET A 185 -2.13 16.03 -10.14
N ILE A 186 -2.33 14.78 -10.52
CA ILE A 186 -3.63 14.15 -10.67
C ILE A 186 -3.67 12.89 -9.82
N GLY A 187 -4.61 12.82 -8.89
CA GLY A 187 -4.95 11.62 -8.15
C GLY A 187 -6.23 11.02 -8.69
N ALA A 188 -6.25 9.72 -8.96
CA ALA A 188 -7.45 9.03 -9.42
C ALA A 188 -7.63 7.71 -8.69
N ARG A 189 -8.88 7.40 -8.33
CA ARG A 189 -9.26 6.15 -7.67
C ARG A 189 -10.21 5.36 -8.55
N ASP A 190 -10.08 4.02 -8.54
CA ASP A 190 -10.95 3.17 -9.34
C ASP A 190 -12.45 3.38 -9.01
N PRO A 191 -13.38 3.07 -9.95
CA PRO A 191 -14.80 3.34 -9.77
C PRO A 191 -15.45 2.66 -8.57
N PHE A 192 -14.85 1.60 -8.04
CA PHE A 192 -15.36 0.83 -6.90
C PHE A 192 -14.66 1.17 -5.59
N GLY A 193 -13.54 1.90 -5.64
CA GLY A 193 -12.76 2.32 -4.48
C GLY A 193 -12.06 1.18 -3.76
N PHE A 194 -11.48 0.22 -4.47
CA PHE A 194 -10.77 -0.91 -3.89
C PHE A 194 -9.62 -0.46 -2.99
N HIS A 195 -8.72 0.37 -3.52
CA HIS A 195 -7.59 0.88 -2.77
C HIS A 195 -7.81 2.33 -2.34
N PRO A 196 -7.27 2.71 -1.19
CA PRO A 196 -7.43 4.06 -0.67
C PRO A 196 -6.47 5.05 -1.33
N LEU A 197 -6.91 6.30 -1.38
CA LEU A 197 -6.11 7.46 -1.74
C LEU A 197 -6.67 8.66 -0.98
N CYS A 198 -5.84 9.41 -0.28
CA CYS A 198 -6.25 10.59 0.46
C CYS A 198 -5.49 11.84 0.04
N ILE A 199 -6.05 12.99 0.38
CA ILE A 199 -5.51 14.31 0.11
C ILE A 199 -5.10 14.94 1.44
N GLY A 200 -3.91 15.51 1.47
CA GLY A 200 -3.43 16.36 2.55
C GLY A 200 -3.03 17.73 2.07
N LYS A 201 -2.94 18.68 2.99
CA LYS A 201 -2.48 20.04 2.75
C LYS A 201 -1.54 20.50 3.86
N ARG A 202 -0.47 21.20 3.49
CA ARG A 202 0.40 21.94 4.41
C ARG A 202 0.80 23.23 3.72
N ASP A 203 0.43 24.34 4.31
CA ASP A 203 0.60 25.68 3.73
C ASP A 203 0.00 25.73 2.30
N ASN A 204 0.79 26.06 1.29
CA ASN A 204 0.41 26.06 -0.11
C ASN A 204 0.76 24.73 -0.82
N ALA A 205 1.21 23.69 -0.11
CA ALA A 205 1.52 22.40 -0.69
C ALA A 205 0.38 21.40 -0.51
N TYR A 206 0.06 20.67 -1.56
CA TYR A 206 -0.89 19.57 -1.56
C TYR A 206 -0.21 18.21 -1.71
N PHE A 207 -0.82 17.20 -1.14
CA PHE A 207 -0.30 15.84 -1.09
C PHE A 207 -1.38 14.84 -1.47
N PHE A 208 -1.01 13.83 -2.25
CA PHE A 208 -1.74 12.56 -2.30
C PHE A 208 -0.99 11.51 -1.50
N SER A 209 -1.71 10.64 -0.83
CA SER A 209 -1.11 9.51 -0.12
C SER A 209 -2.06 8.32 -0.06
N SER A 210 -1.50 7.11 -0.06
CA SER A 210 -2.29 5.90 0.20
C SER A 210 -2.77 5.84 1.65
N GLU A 211 -2.05 6.45 2.60
CA GLU A 211 -2.44 6.49 4.02
C GLU A 211 -2.22 7.87 4.66
N SER A 212 -3.12 8.25 5.56
CA SER A 212 -3.06 9.52 6.29
C SER A 212 -1.83 9.62 7.22
N CYS A 213 -1.32 8.50 7.73
CA CYS A 213 -0.12 8.50 8.56
C CYS A 213 1.12 9.08 7.87
N ALA A 214 1.17 9.04 6.54
CA ALA A 214 2.22 9.70 5.79
C ALA A 214 2.05 11.23 5.76
N LEU A 215 0.82 11.71 5.81
CA LEU A 215 0.52 13.15 5.95
C LEU A 215 0.99 13.66 7.31
N ASP A 216 0.64 12.92 8.38
CA ASP A 216 1.07 13.24 9.74
C ASP A 216 2.60 13.35 9.85
N THR A 217 3.32 12.41 9.23
CA THR A 217 4.80 12.37 9.23
C THR A 217 5.42 13.64 8.65
N VAL A 218 4.74 14.34 7.75
CA VAL A 218 5.26 15.59 7.13
C VAL A 218 4.54 16.82 7.59
N GLY A 219 3.73 16.71 8.65
CA GLY A 219 2.97 17.82 9.20
C GLY A 219 1.93 18.39 8.24
N ALA A 220 1.37 17.55 7.37
CA ALA A 220 0.27 17.92 6.50
C ALA A 220 -1.08 17.53 7.13
N GLU A 221 -2.03 18.44 7.11
CA GLU A 221 -3.39 18.17 7.55
C GLU A 221 -4.11 17.26 6.56
N PHE A 222 -4.83 16.26 7.07
CA PHE A 222 -5.73 15.44 6.27
C PHE A 222 -6.94 16.26 5.82
N VAL A 223 -7.14 16.37 4.52
CA VAL A 223 -8.27 17.10 3.93
C VAL A 223 -9.46 16.16 3.76
N ARG A 224 -9.29 15.07 3.01
CA ARG A 224 -10.30 14.04 2.76
C ARG A 224 -9.73 12.85 1.98
N ASP A 225 -10.47 11.77 1.94
CA ASP A 225 -10.23 10.70 0.98
C ASP A 225 -10.66 11.13 -0.45
N VAL A 226 -10.00 10.58 -1.47
CA VAL A 226 -10.47 10.62 -2.85
C VAL A 226 -11.60 9.62 -2.98
N ALA A 227 -12.75 10.05 -3.46
CA ALA A 227 -13.93 9.19 -3.58
C ALA A 227 -13.73 8.11 -4.68
N PRO A 228 -14.45 6.98 -4.62
CA PRO A 228 -14.48 6.01 -5.70
C PRO A 228 -14.83 6.67 -7.04
N GLY A 229 -14.06 6.37 -8.09
CA GLY A 229 -14.23 6.93 -9.43
C GLY A 229 -13.92 8.43 -9.57
N GLU A 230 -13.37 9.06 -8.53
CA GLU A 230 -13.01 10.47 -8.57
C GLU A 230 -11.62 10.67 -9.19
N ILE A 231 -11.51 11.71 -10.01
CA ILE A 231 -10.27 12.27 -10.54
C ILE A 231 -10.08 13.64 -9.90
N VAL A 232 -9.03 13.81 -9.14
CA VAL A 232 -8.67 15.09 -8.49
C VAL A 232 -7.45 15.67 -9.18
N THR A 233 -7.57 16.87 -9.68
CA THR A 233 -6.49 17.62 -10.33
C THR A 233 -6.04 18.77 -9.44
N ILE A 234 -4.76 18.81 -9.13
CA ILE A 234 -4.10 19.88 -8.38
C ILE A 234 -3.25 20.69 -9.34
N THR A 235 -3.47 22.01 -9.32
CA THR A 235 -2.75 23.01 -10.13
C THR A 235 -2.42 24.22 -9.24
N PRO A 236 -1.61 25.19 -9.71
CA PRO A 236 -1.42 26.46 -8.99
C PRO A 236 -2.71 27.23 -8.69
N GLN A 237 -3.78 26.97 -9.45
CA GLN A 237 -5.10 27.57 -9.25
C GLN A 237 -5.95 26.88 -8.20
N GLY A 238 -5.47 25.75 -7.66
CA GLY A 238 -6.16 24.98 -6.61
C GLY A 238 -6.55 23.58 -7.06
N ILE A 239 -7.52 23.01 -6.35
CA ILE A 239 -8.01 21.62 -6.54
C ILE A 239 -9.29 21.63 -7.37
N GLN A 240 -9.35 20.76 -8.36
CA GLN A 240 -10.54 20.45 -9.15
C GLN A 240 -10.88 18.97 -8.99
N SER A 241 -12.17 18.64 -9.00
CA SER A 241 -12.67 17.27 -8.83
C SER A 241 -13.64 16.91 -9.96
N ASP A 242 -13.42 15.76 -10.59
CA ASP A 242 -14.35 15.15 -11.54
C ASP A 242 -14.79 13.78 -11.00
N ARG A 243 -16.09 13.62 -10.78
CA ARG A 243 -16.72 12.38 -10.28
C ARG A 243 -17.53 11.65 -11.35
N SER A 244 -17.34 11.97 -12.59
CA SER A 244 -18.10 11.38 -13.72
C SER A 244 -17.84 9.88 -13.94
N MET A 245 -16.79 9.33 -13.29
CA MET A 245 -16.46 7.90 -13.33
C MET A 245 -16.94 7.14 -12.07
N ALA A 246 -17.69 7.79 -11.17
CA ALA A 246 -18.20 7.17 -9.96
C ALA A 246 -19.17 6.02 -10.31
N SER A 247 -19.10 4.94 -9.53
CA SER A 247 -20.03 3.81 -9.56
C SER A 247 -21.01 3.90 -8.39
N ASP A 248 -22.22 3.41 -8.57
CA ASP A 248 -23.19 3.22 -7.49
C ASP A 248 -22.79 2.09 -6.52
N LYS A 249 -21.80 1.27 -6.93
CA LYS A 249 -21.28 0.15 -6.13
C LYS A 249 -19.92 0.53 -5.57
N CYS A 250 -19.73 0.27 -4.27
CA CYS A 250 -18.45 0.38 -3.59
C CYS A 250 -17.95 -1.03 -3.21
N ALA A 251 -16.69 -1.34 -3.50
CA ALA A 251 -16.07 -2.63 -3.23
C ALA A 251 -14.69 -2.44 -2.58
N ARG A 252 -14.67 -1.85 -1.38
CA ARG A 252 -13.44 -1.62 -0.62
C ARG A 252 -12.76 -2.94 -0.30
N CYS A 253 -11.43 -2.96 -0.42
CA CYS A 253 -10.65 -4.12 -0.01
C CYS A 253 -10.69 -4.26 1.52
N ILE A 254 -11.33 -5.32 2.02
CA ILE A 254 -11.43 -5.58 3.47
C ILE A 254 -10.04 -5.76 4.10
N PHE A 255 -9.04 -6.23 3.34
CA PHE A 255 -7.66 -6.42 3.82
C PHE A 255 -6.98 -5.12 4.22
N GLU A 256 -7.39 -3.99 3.67
CA GLU A 256 -6.92 -2.69 4.15
C GLU A 256 -7.23 -2.53 5.65
N TYR A 257 -8.41 -2.94 6.11
CA TYR A 257 -8.80 -2.89 7.51
C TYR A 257 -8.16 -3.99 8.35
N ILE A 258 -8.04 -5.20 7.82
CA ILE A 258 -7.59 -6.37 8.57
C ILE A 258 -6.07 -6.36 8.74
N TYR A 259 -5.32 -6.09 7.67
CA TYR A 259 -3.88 -6.32 7.64
C TYR A 259 -3.05 -5.15 7.12
N PHE A 260 -3.40 -4.57 5.94
CA PHE A 260 -2.50 -3.69 5.21
C PHE A 260 -2.28 -2.35 5.88
N ALA A 261 -3.37 -1.63 6.18
CA ALA A 261 -3.28 -0.29 6.74
C ALA A 261 -2.74 -0.30 8.16
N ARG A 262 -2.04 0.75 8.51
CA ARG A 262 -1.64 0.98 9.91
C ARG A 262 -2.87 1.19 10.79
N PRO A 263 -2.83 0.75 12.06
CA PRO A 263 -3.97 0.88 12.97
C PRO A 263 -4.37 2.32 13.26
N ASP A 264 -3.43 3.26 13.19
CA ASP A 264 -3.62 4.70 13.43
C ASP A 264 -4.27 5.45 12.26
N ARG A 265 -4.71 4.73 11.22
CA ARG A 265 -5.29 5.31 10.02
C ARG A 265 -6.82 5.36 10.06
N TYR A 266 -7.36 6.34 9.31
CA TYR A 266 -8.76 6.39 8.87
C TYR A 266 -8.87 6.09 7.38
N ILE A 267 -9.81 5.24 6.98
CA ILE A 267 -10.15 4.92 5.60
C ILE A 267 -11.63 5.20 5.41
N ASP A 268 -11.99 6.12 4.51
CA ASP A 268 -13.38 6.51 4.25
C ASP A 268 -14.17 6.78 5.56
N GLY A 269 -13.53 7.45 6.52
CA GLY A 269 -14.11 7.81 7.83
C GLY A 269 -14.10 6.70 8.90
N ILE A 270 -13.59 5.50 8.61
CA ILE A 270 -13.53 4.38 9.56
C ILE A 270 -12.11 4.24 10.11
N CYS A 271 -11.96 4.28 11.44
CA CYS A 271 -10.69 4.01 12.12
C CYS A 271 -10.32 2.53 12.01
N VAL A 272 -9.14 2.22 11.46
CA VAL A 272 -8.66 0.84 11.28
C VAL A 272 -8.51 0.11 12.61
N HIS A 273 -7.98 0.77 13.65
CA HIS A 273 -7.87 0.18 14.99
C HIS A 273 -9.23 -0.20 15.55
N SER A 274 -10.21 0.71 15.47
CA SER A 274 -11.57 0.45 15.95
C SER A 274 -12.27 -0.66 15.19
N SER A 275 -12.04 -0.76 13.87
CA SER A 275 -12.52 -1.85 13.03
C SER A 275 -11.98 -3.21 13.50
N ARG A 276 -10.66 -3.30 13.76
CA ARG A 276 -10.01 -4.53 14.27
C ARG A 276 -10.50 -4.91 15.67
N LEU A 277 -10.67 -3.93 16.56
CA LEU A 277 -11.28 -4.18 17.88
C LEU A 277 -12.69 -4.76 17.75
N THR A 278 -13.52 -4.18 16.90
CA THR A 278 -14.89 -4.64 16.65
C THR A 278 -14.90 -6.06 16.07
N ALA A 279 -14.02 -6.36 15.12
CA ALA A 279 -13.89 -7.71 14.58
C ALA A 279 -13.55 -8.72 15.69
N GLY A 280 -12.65 -8.38 16.61
CA GLY A 280 -12.33 -9.21 17.78
C GLY A 280 -13.51 -9.44 18.73
N LYS A 281 -14.34 -8.42 18.99
CA LYS A 281 -15.55 -8.55 19.80
C LYS A 281 -16.55 -9.51 19.15
N ILE A 282 -16.83 -9.33 17.86
CA ILE A 282 -17.73 -10.21 17.11
C ILE A 282 -17.19 -11.65 17.12
N LEU A 283 -15.89 -11.84 16.94
CA LEU A 283 -15.25 -13.14 16.97
C LEU A 283 -15.41 -13.86 18.31
N ALA A 284 -15.42 -13.12 19.43
CA ALA A 284 -15.69 -13.68 20.76
C ALA A 284 -17.16 -14.12 20.93
N GLN A 285 -18.11 -13.37 20.35
CA GLN A 285 -19.53 -13.71 20.37
C GLN A 285 -19.84 -14.94 19.53
N GLU A 286 -19.27 -15.03 18.31
CA GLU A 286 -19.54 -16.11 17.36
C GLU A 286 -18.79 -17.40 17.70
N HIS A 287 -17.60 -17.29 18.28
CA HIS A 287 -16.71 -18.42 18.55
C HIS A 287 -16.14 -18.40 19.97
N PRO A 288 -16.98 -18.42 21.01
CA PRO A 288 -16.52 -18.44 22.39
C PRO A 288 -15.76 -19.72 22.70
N VAL A 289 -14.81 -19.64 23.61
CA VAL A 289 -14.07 -20.80 24.13
C VAL A 289 -13.61 -20.50 25.56
N ASP A 290 -13.65 -21.51 26.42
CA ASP A 290 -13.13 -21.41 27.78
C ASP A 290 -11.60 -21.50 27.77
N ALA A 291 -10.93 -20.44 28.21
CA ALA A 291 -9.48 -20.31 28.22
C ALA A 291 -9.02 -19.36 29.32
N ASP A 292 -7.72 -19.34 29.57
CA ASP A 292 -7.12 -18.57 30.65
C ASP A 292 -6.54 -17.23 30.19
N ILE A 293 -6.25 -17.09 28.90
CA ILE A 293 -5.64 -15.88 28.34
C ILE A 293 -5.92 -15.72 26.83
N VAL A 294 -6.10 -14.48 26.40
CA VAL A 294 -6.17 -14.10 24.98
C VAL A 294 -4.87 -13.42 24.58
N VAL A 295 -4.28 -13.83 23.45
CA VAL A 295 -3.04 -13.26 22.92
C VAL A 295 -3.19 -12.94 21.43
N GLY A 296 -2.55 -11.86 20.96
CA GLY A 296 -2.53 -11.51 19.55
C GLY A 296 -1.21 -11.90 18.89
N VAL A 297 -1.29 -12.36 17.64
CA VAL A 297 -0.11 -12.47 16.79
C VAL A 297 0.29 -11.08 16.32
N PRO A 298 1.48 -10.58 16.69
CA PRO A 298 1.86 -9.23 16.38
C PRO A 298 2.19 -9.03 14.87
N GLU A 299 1.81 -7.88 14.30
CA GLU A 299 1.14 -6.78 14.98
C GLU A 299 -0.36 -6.72 14.66
N SER A 300 -0.76 -7.31 13.55
CA SER A 300 -2.13 -7.25 13.01
C SER A 300 -3.19 -7.88 13.91
N GLY A 301 -2.86 -9.00 14.57
CA GLY A 301 -3.77 -9.69 15.47
C GLY A 301 -4.00 -9.03 16.83
N ASN A 302 -3.14 -8.08 17.24
CA ASN A 302 -3.19 -7.50 18.60
C ASN A 302 -4.50 -6.76 18.89
N ALA A 303 -4.97 -5.91 17.99
CA ALA A 303 -6.20 -5.14 18.20
C ALA A 303 -7.44 -6.06 18.26
N ALA A 304 -7.50 -7.08 17.40
CA ALA A 304 -8.57 -8.07 17.44
C ALA A 304 -8.53 -8.91 18.73
N ALA A 305 -7.34 -9.27 19.22
CA ALA A 305 -7.18 -9.96 20.49
C ALA A 305 -7.64 -9.12 21.69
N MET A 306 -7.35 -7.82 21.69
CA MET A 306 -7.89 -6.89 22.69
C MET A 306 -9.42 -6.83 22.63
N GLY A 307 -10.01 -6.75 21.43
CA GLY A 307 -11.46 -6.77 21.25
C GLY A 307 -12.10 -8.06 21.74
N TYR A 308 -11.49 -9.21 21.44
CA TYR A 308 -11.91 -10.52 21.93
C TYR A 308 -11.89 -10.58 23.47
N SER A 309 -10.80 -10.13 24.08
CA SER A 309 -10.65 -10.05 25.54
C SER A 309 -11.71 -9.16 26.19
N MET A 310 -11.99 -7.98 25.62
CA MET A 310 -13.00 -7.05 26.14
C MET A 310 -14.40 -7.67 26.14
N GLU A 311 -14.74 -8.45 25.14
CA GLU A 311 -16.06 -9.06 24.98
C GLU A 311 -16.20 -10.34 25.81
N SER A 312 -15.18 -11.22 25.81
CA SER A 312 -15.21 -12.50 26.51
C SER A 312 -14.95 -12.39 28.01
N GLY A 313 -14.37 -11.28 28.49
CA GLY A 313 -13.89 -11.12 29.86
C GLY A 313 -12.61 -11.91 30.18
N ILE A 314 -12.05 -12.66 29.23
CA ILE A 314 -10.79 -13.41 29.41
C ILE A 314 -9.62 -12.41 29.30
N PRO A 315 -8.63 -12.42 30.24
CA PRO A 315 -7.54 -11.46 30.24
C PRO A 315 -6.73 -11.44 28.96
N TYR A 316 -6.38 -10.26 28.47
CA TYR A 316 -5.41 -10.08 27.38
C TYR A 316 -3.98 -10.16 27.93
N GLY A 317 -3.07 -10.81 27.19
CA GLY A 317 -1.65 -10.83 27.51
C GLY A 317 -0.77 -10.75 26.27
N THR A 318 0.41 -10.16 26.43
CA THR A 318 1.45 -10.14 25.39
C THR A 318 2.25 -11.44 25.46
N ALA A 319 1.93 -12.38 24.58
CA ALA A 319 2.65 -13.68 24.53
C ALA A 319 3.84 -13.68 23.57
N PHE A 320 3.97 -12.69 22.73
CA PHE A 320 5.02 -12.61 21.72
C PHE A 320 5.84 -11.34 21.83
N VAL A 321 7.15 -11.47 21.66
CA VAL A 321 8.08 -10.35 21.48
C VAL A 321 8.62 -10.41 20.07
N LYS A 322 8.44 -9.31 19.34
CA LYS A 322 8.97 -9.13 18.00
C LYS A 322 10.34 -8.47 18.07
N ASN A 323 11.33 -9.03 17.38
CA ASN A 323 12.61 -8.39 17.21
C ASN A 323 12.49 -7.26 16.19
N SER A 324 12.46 -6.01 16.66
CA SER A 324 12.31 -4.81 15.84
C SER A 324 13.52 -4.50 14.93
N TYR A 325 14.66 -5.10 15.21
CA TYR A 325 15.90 -4.93 14.43
C TYR A 325 15.98 -5.87 13.21
N VAL A 326 15.07 -6.83 13.11
CA VAL A 326 15.02 -7.76 11.97
C VAL A 326 13.91 -7.32 11.02
N GLY A 327 14.28 -6.76 9.88
CA GLY A 327 13.34 -6.38 8.82
C GLY A 327 12.50 -7.56 8.29
N ARG A 328 11.47 -7.31 7.46
CA ARG A 328 10.70 -8.38 6.81
C ARG A 328 11.59 -9.16 5.84
N THR A 329 11.90 -10.42 6.15
CA THR A 329 12.84 -11.28 5.40
C THR A 329 12.16 -12.11 4.31
N PHE A 330 11.08 -11.62 3.69
CA PHE A 330 10.38 -12.36 2.63
C PHE A 330 11.16 -12.46 1.31
N ILE A 331 12.27 -11.75 1.16
CA ILE A 331 13.05 -11.64 -0.08
C ILE A 331 14.14 -12.71 -0.22
N LYS A 332 14.21 -13.71 0.66
CA LYS A 332 15.18 -14.80 0.47
C LYS A 332 14.63 -15.92 -0.41
N PRO A 333 15.32 -16.30 -1.52
CA PRO A 333 14.79 -17.25 -2.52
C PRO A 333 14.61 -18.68 -2.01
N LYS A 334 15.29 -19.08 -0.93
CA LYS A 334 15.28 -20.47 -0.43
C LYS A 334 14.28 -20.65 0.73
N GLN A 335 13.47 -21.71 0.64
CA GLN A 335 12.47 -22.07 1.64
C GLN A 335 13.05 -22.25 3.04
N SER A 336 14.24 -22.87 3.17
CA SER A 336 14.97 -23.02 4.43
C SER A 336 15.38 -21.68 5.08
N ALA A 337 15.67 -20.65 4.26
CA ALA A 337 16.00 -19.31 4.75
C ALA A 337 14.76 -18.52 5.23
N ARG A 338 13.57 -18.80 4.67
CA ARG A 338 12.27 -18.28 5.16
C ARG A 338 11.90 -18.93 6.50
N GLU A 339 12.28 -20.17 6.68
CA GLU A 339 12.01 -20.96 7.91
C GLU A 339 12.77 -20.42 9.11
N SER A 340 14.04 -20.12 8.96
CA SER A 340 14.87 -19.51 10.00
C SER A 340 14.43 -18.08 10.33
N SER A 341 13.80 -17.37 9.40
CA SER A 341 13.45 -15.95 9.57
C SER A 341 12.28 -15.69 10.52
N VAL A 342 11.34 -16.62 10.66
CA VAL A 342 10.24 -16.48 11.63
C VAL A 342 10.76 -16.65 13.06
N MET A 343 11.68 -17.59 13.28
CA MET A 343 12.29 -17.83 14.59
C MET A 343 13.16 -16.67 15.07
N VAL A 344 13.79 -15.95 14.15
CA VAL A 344 14.62 -14.76 14.49
C VAL A 344 13.75 -13.54 14.81
N LYS A 345 12.50 -13.52 14.32
CA LYS A 345 11.62 -12.35 14.43
C LYS A 345 10.67 -12.37 15.61
N LEU A 346 10.25 -13.54 16.06
CA LEU A 346 9.19 -13.69 17.03
C LEU A 346 9.59 -14.72 18.08
N ASN A 347 9.52 -14.33 19.34
CA ASN A 347 9.77 -15.22 20.50
C ASN A 347 8.53 -15.26 21.39
N ALA A 348 8.20 -16.45 21.91
CA ALA A 348 7.12 -16.59 22.88
C ALA A 348 7.61 -16.26 24.31
N LEU A 349 6.79 -15.53 25.05
CA LEU A 349 7.01 -15.26 26.48
C LEU A 349 6.46 -16.43 27.31
N ARG A 350 7.35 -17.31 27.74
CA ARG A 350 7.03 -18.52 28.52
C ARG A 350 6.22 -18.19 29.78
N GLU A 351 6.60 -17.19 30.53
CA GLU A 351 5.92 -16.76 31.77
C GLU A 351 4.43 -16.43 31.55
N VAL A 352 4.08 -15.98 30.34
CA VAL A 352 2.72 -15.59 30.00
C VAL A 352 1.84 -16.80 29.66
N VAL A 353 2.40 -17.83 28.99
CA VAL A 353 1.62 -18.94 28.40
C VAL A 353 1.78 -20.28 29.10
N ASN A 354 2.83 -20.45 29.93
CA ASN A 354 3.11 -21.72 30.57
C ASN A 354 1.97 -22.20 31.46
N GLY A 355 1.51 -23.43 31.25
CA GLY A 355 0.44 -24.07 31.98
C GLY A 355 -0.98 -23.54 31.68
N LYS A 356 -1.13 -22.61 30.71
CA LYS A 356 -2.42 -21.97 30.37
C LYS A 356 -3.07 -22.51 29.10
N ARG A 357 -4.38 -22.40 29.03
CA ARG A 357 -5.19 -22.54 27.82
C ARG A 357 -5.20 -21.16 27.12
N VAL A 358 -4.67 -21.10 25.92
CA VAL A 358 -4.40 -19.84 25.21
C VAL A 358 -5.33 -19.69 24.00
N ILE A 359 -6.02 -18.56 23.91
CA ILE A 359 -6.68 -18.12 22.68
C ILE A 359 -5.68 -17.27 21.92
N MET A 360 -5.27 -17.74 20.74
CA MET A 360 -4.37 -17.02 19.85
C MET A 360 -5.16 -16.40 18.70
N ILE A 361 -5.16 -15.08 18.61
CA ILE A 361 -5.85 -14.33 17.55
C ILE A 361 -4.83 -13.93 16.48
N ASP A 362 -5.10 -14.30 15.23
CA ASP A 362 -4.35 -13.87 14.07
C ASP A 362 -5.30 -13.19 13.04
N ASP A 363 -4.74 -12.47 12.11
CA ASP A 363 -5.52 -11.76 11.09
C ASP A 363 -6.07 -12.71 10.01
N SER A 364 -5.23 -13.61 9.50
CA SER A 364 -5.57 -14.49 8.37
C SER A 364 -4.70 -15.76 8.33
N ILE A 365 -5.22 -16.79 7.67
CA ILE A 365 -4.46 -17.99 7.32
C ILE A 365 -4.42 -18.11 5.80
N VAL A 366 -3.21 -18.00 5.22
CA VAL A 366 -3.01 -18.13 3.76
C VAL A 366 -2.53 -19.53 3.38
N ARG A 367 -1.37 -19.94 3.88
CA ARG A 367 -0.75 -21.26 3.59
C ARG A 367 -0.66 -22.17 4.82
N GLY A 368 -1.04 -21.69 6.00
CA GLY A 368 -0.99 -22.42 7.26
C GLY A 368 0.41 -22.68 7.83
N THR A 369 1.48 -22.54 7.05
CA THR A 369 2.85 -22.85 7.51
C THR A 369 3.33 -21.91 8.61
N THR A 370 3.03 -20.63 8.52
CA THR A 370 3.36 -19.63 9.55
C THR A 370 2.55 -19.89 10.82
N SER A 371 1.23 -20.05 10.70
CA SER A 371 0.34 -20.31 11.84
C SER A 371 0.71 -21.59 12.57
N ALA A 372 1.03 -22.67 11.85
CA ALA A 372 1.48 -23.93 12.46
C ALA A 372 2.76 -23.75 13.31
N ARG A 373 3.69 -22.91 12.86
CA ARG A 373 4.93 -22.62 13.61
C ARG A 373 4.67 -21.77 14.85
N ILE A 374 3.81 -20.78 14.73
CA ILE A 374 3.44 -19.91 15.85
C ILE A 374 2.73 -20.74 16.93
N VAL A 375 1.81 -21.62 16.53
CA VAL A 375 1.15 -22.58 17.45
C VAL A 375 2.18 -23.49 18.12
N LYS A 376 3.13 -24.04 17.36
CA LYS A 376 4.20 -24.84 17.92
C LYS A 376 5.04 -24.07 18.94
N MET A 377 5.40 -22.84 18.61
CA MET A 377 6.18 -21.95 19.52
C MET A 377 5.47 -21.73 20.86
N ILE A 378 4.16 -21.49 20.86
CA ILE A 378 3.35 -21.33 22.08
C ILE A 378 3.28 -22.63 22.86
N ARG A 379 3.12 -23.79 22.19
CA ARG A 379 3.14 -25.12 22.83
C ARG A 379 4.50 -25.44 23.44
N ASP A 380 5.58 -25.19 22.72
CA ASP A 380 6.95 -25.38 23.21
C ASP A 380 7.29 -24.48 24.41
N ALA A 381 6.61 -23.32 24.51
CA ALA A 381 6.66 -22.43 25.67
C ALA A 381 5.83 -22.93 26.86
N GLY A 382 5.10 -24.04 26.73
CA GLY A 382 4.43 -24.73 27.85
C GLY A 382 2.92 -24.48 27.91
N ALA A 383 2.26 -23.94 26.87
CA ALA A 383 0.80 -23.83 26.85
C ALA A 383 0.14 -25.22 26.90
N LYS A 384 -0.92 -25.39 27.70
CA LYS A 384 -1.72 -26.62 27.78
C LYS A 384 -2.54 -26.83 26.53
N GLU A 385 -3.21 -25.76 26.08
CA GLU A 385 -4.06 -25.75 24.91
C GLU A 385 -3.83 -24.46 24.11
N VAL A 386 -4.03 -24.53 22.79
CA VAL A 386 -3.94 -23.38 21.90
C VAL A 386 -5.16 -23.40 20.98
N HIS A 387 -6.02 -22.42 21.17
CA HIS A 387 -7.22 -22.19 20.36
C HIS A 387 -6.94 -21.04 19.38
N VAL A 388 -6.86 -21.36 18.09
CA VAL A 388 -6.62 -20.34 17.06
C VAL A 388 -7.95 -19.74 16.63
N ARG A 389 -7.99 -18.41 16.55
CA ARG A 389 -9.10 -17.63 16.02
C ARG A 389 -8.59 -16.66 14.98
N ILE A 390 -9.30 -16.54 13.89
CA ILE A 390 -8.93 -15.70 12.74
C ILE A 390 -9.94 -14.57 12.60
N SER A 391 -9.44 -13.33 12.58
CA SER A 391 -10.31 -12.15 12.54
C SER A 391 -10.80 -11.79 11.12
N SER A 392 -10.18 -12.35 10.07
CA SER A 392 -10.71 -12.22 8.71
C SER A 392 -11.87 -13.17 8.44
N PRO A 393 -12.83 -12.79 7.59
CA PRO A 393 -13.80 -13.73 7.05
C PRO A 393 -13.13 -14.77 6.16
N PRO A 394 -13.75 -15.95 5.96
CA PRO A 394 -13.23 -16.95 5.03
C PRO A 394 -13.26 -16.43 3.58
N PHE A 395 -12.18 -16.73 2.84
CA PHE A 395 -12.14 -16.45 1.40
C PHE A 395 -12.99 -17.46 0.66
N MET A 396 -14.04 -17.00 0.01
CA MET A 396 -14.95 -17.84 -0.77
C MET A 396 -14.58 -17.91 -2.25
N TYR A 397 -13.82 -16.91 -2.75
CA TYR A 397 -13.44 -16.80 -4.16
C TYR A 397 -12.00 -16.32 -4.27
N CYS A 398 -11.27 -16.72 -5.33
CA CYS A 398 -10.00 -16.11 -5.67
C CYS A 398 -10.22 -14.60 -5.91
N LEU A 399 -9.50 -13.78 -5.19
CA LEU A 399 -9.34 -12.37 -5.56
C LEU A 399 -8.48 -12.37 -6.84
N LEU A 400 -9.11 -11.99 -7.94
CA LEU A 400 -8.47 -11.83 -9.25
C LEU A 400 -7.51 -10.65 -9.23
#